data_f569448eb91ce24363c21fe76f0e1665
#
_entry.id   f569448eb91ce24363c21fe76f0e1665
#
_cell.length_a   1.000
_cell.length_b   1.000
_cell.length_c   1.000
_cell.angle_alpha   90.00
_cell.angle_beta   90.00
_cell.angle_gamma   90.00
#
_symmetry.space_group_name_H-M   'P 1'
#
loop_
_entity.id
_entity.type
_entity.pdbx_description
1 polymer ?
#
loop_
_entity_poly.entity_id
_entity_poly.type
_entity_poly.pdbx_seq_one_letter_code
_entity_poly.pdbx_strand_id
1 'polypeptide(L)'
;LALPGGRVITDTHPFGRACSVAEIMMESSNIGTALIAAKVGGERQRQFLKQMGFLDRVPFQLPERSRPLSLKAPWGEADTMTIGFGHAMAVTPLHLASGYATLYNGGVYRKPTLVKVDARHPAAPGRRVFSEETSYKMRSLLRLVVTKGTGKKADAPGYRVGGKAGTGGK
;
A
#
# COMPACT_ATOMS: atom_id res chain seq x y z
N LEU A 1 -11.77 11.46 14.13
CA LEU A 1 -10.66 11.09 15.00
C LEU A 1 -9.68 12.26 15.06
N ALA A 2 -9.42 12.78 16.24
CA ALA A 2 -8.38 13.79 16.44
C ALA A 2 -7.00 13.12 16.48
N LEU A 3 -6.04 13.69 15.75
CA LEU A 3 -4.64 13.30 15.82
C LEU A 3 -3.89 14.13 16.87
N PRO A 4 -2.76 13.62 17.39
CA PRO A 4 -1.81 14.46 18.10
C PRO A 4 -1.45 15.68 17.25
N GLY A 5 -1.52 16.90 17.84
CA GLY A 5 -1.29 18.15 17.10
C GLY A 5 -2.56 18.80 16.52
N GLY A 6 -3.76 18.29 16.84
CA GLY A 6 -5.04 18.95 16.56
C GLY A 6 -5.62 18.73 15.16
N ARG A 7 -4.93 18.01 14.27
CA ARG A 7 -5.50 17.63 12.96
C ARG A 7 -6.60 16.59 13.15
N VAL A 8 -7.71 16.71 12.41
CA VAL A 8 -8.85 15.79 12.47
C VAL A 8 -8.89 14.92 11.21
N ILE A 9 -9.01 13.61 11.40
CA ILE A 9 -9.28 12.65 10.31
C ILE A 9 -10.79 12.37 10.30
N THR A 10 -11.36 12.35 9.11
CA THR A 10 -12.76 12.00 8.85
C THR A 10 -12.86 10.89 7.82
N ASP A 11 -13.95 10.15 7.88
CA ASP A 11 -14.33 9.18 6.85
C ASP A 11 -15.44 9.76 5.98
N THR A 12 -15.44 9.43 4.69
CA THR A 12 -16.53 9.78 3.78
C THR A 12 -17.82 9.05 4.18
N HIS A 13 -17.68 7.80 4.66
CA HIS A 13 -18.78 6.95 5.14
C HIS A 13 -18.44 6.43 6.54
N PRO A 14 -18.76 7.21 7.61
CA PRO A 14 -18.47 6.78 8.97
C PRO A 14 -19.34 5.60 9.39
N PHE A 15 -18.74 4.62 10.04
CA PHE A 15 -19.47 3.40 10.44
C PHE A 15 -20.45 3.59 11.61
N GLY A 16 -20.17 4.50 12.53
CA GLY A 16 -20.95 4.67 13.75
C GLY A 16 -20.96 3.45 14.70
N ARG A 17 -20.16 2.41 14.41
CA ARG A 17 -20.01 1.15 15.16
C ARG A 17 -18.61 0.56 15.01
N ALA A 18 -18.32 -0.46 15.79
CA ALA A 18 -17.12 -1.27 15.55
C ALA A 18 -17.18 -1.93 14.16
N CYS A 19 -16.05 -1.96 13.48
CA CYS A 19 -15.90 -2.51 12.12
C CYS A 19 -14.71 -3.46 12.03
N SER A 20 -14.82 -4.43 11.15
CA SER A 20 -13.75 -5.37 10.85
C SER A 20 -12.70 -4.75 9.91
N VAL A 21 -11.51 -5.36 9.84
CA VAL A 21 -10.46 -4.96 8.87
C VAL A 21 -10.97 -5.06 7.43
N ALA A 22 -11.82 -6.04 7.12
CA ALA A 22 -12.42 -6.18 5.80
C ALA A 22 -13.33 -4.99 5.45
N GLU A 23 -14.16 -4.54 6.38
CA GLU A 23 -15.01 -3.35 6.20
C GLU A 23 -14.17 -2.07 6.07
N ILE A 24 -13.12 -1.91 6.88
CA ILE A 24 -12.17 -0.78 6.77
C ILE A 24 -11.58 -0.69 5.36
N MET A 25 -11.13 -1.82 4.81
CA MET A 25 -10.58 -1.88 3.46
C MET A 25 -11.64 -1.60 2.39
N MET A 26 -12.81 -2.20 2.52
CA MET A 26 -13.92 -2.14 1.58
C MET A 26 -14.48 -0.71 1.44
N GLU A 27 -14.71 -0.03 2.56
CA GLU A 27 -15.23 1.35 2.61
C GLU A 27 -14.13 2.42 2.54
N SER A 28 -12.86 2.00 2.51
CA SER A 28 -11.73 2.95 2.50
C SER A 28 -11.70 3.89 3.71
N SER A 29 -11.95 3.36 4.91
CA SER A 29 -11.95 4.17 6.13
C SER A 29 -10.56 4.70 6.46
N ASN A 30 -10.42 6.01 6.48
CA ASN A 30 -9.20 6.69 6.93
C ASN A 30 -8.98 6.48 8.43
N ILE A 31 -10.05 6.61 9.22
CA ILE A 31 -10.02 6.44 10.68
C ILE A 31 -9.61 5.01 11.04
N GLY A 32 -10.25 4.01 10.44
CA GLY A 32 -9.93 2.60 10.69
C GLY A 32 -8.48 2.27 10.31
N THR A 33 -8.02 2.76 9.17
CA THR A 33 -6.64 2.55 8.71
C THR A 33 -5.63 3.27 9.61
N ALA A 34 -5.91 4.50 10.05
CA ALA A 34 -5.07 5.22 10.99
C ALA A 34 -4.92 4.49 12.33
N LEU A 35 -6.02 3.93 12.86
CA LEU A 35 -6.00 3.14 14.10
C LEU A 35 -5.20 1.84 13.95
N ILE A 36 -5.29 1.17 12.79
CA ILE A 36 -4.45 0.00 12.50
C ILE A 36 -2.98 0.41 12.45
N ALA A 37 -2.66 1.51 11.76
CA ALA A 37 -1.29 2.02 11.66
C ALA A 37 -0.70 2.37 13.03
N ALA A 38 -1.48 3.01 13.91
CA ALA A 38 -1.07 3.30 15.28
C ALA A 38 -0.73 2.01 16.06
N LYS A 39 -1.53 0.95 15.91
CA LYS A 39 -1.25 -0.36 16.53
C LYS A 39 0.01 -1.03 15.98
N VAL A 40 0.31 -0.86 14.70
CA VAL A 40 1.54 -1.37 14.07
C VAL A 40 2.78 -0.62 14.60
N GLY A 41 2.65 0.68 14.79
CA GLY A 41 3.71 1.58 15.23
C GLY A 41 4.63 2.04 14.10
N GLY A 42 5.17 3.25 14.26
CA GLY A 42 5.91 3.95 13.20
C GLY A 42 7.17 3.22 12.74
N GLU A 43 7.93 2.62 13.64
CA GLU A 43 9.15 1.90 13.27
C GLU A 43 8.86 0.65 12.43
N ARG A 44 7.88 -0.17 12.82
CA ARG A 44 7.46 -1.35 12.04
C ARG A 44 6.89 -0.95 10.67
N GLN A 45 6.04 0.08 10.64
CA GLN A 45 5.49 0.61 9.40
C GLN A 45 6.61 1.07 8.46
N ARG A 46 7.57 1.83 8.97
CA ARG A 46 8.72 2.32 8.22
C ARG A 46 9.60 1.19 7.68
N GLN A 47 9.92 0.21 8.52
CA GLN A 47 10.69 -0.98 8.11
C GLN A 47 9.97 -1.75 7.00
N PHE A 48 8.66 -1.95 7.13
CA PHE A 48 7.86 -2.62 6.09
C PHE A 48 7.87 -1.84 4.78
N LEU A 49 7.64 -0.54 4.80
CA LEU A 49 7.68 0.31 3.60
C LEU A 49 9.06 0.32 2.95
N LYS A 50 10.14 0.28 3.73
CA LYS A 50 11.50 0.12 3.23
C LYS A 50 11.68 -1.23 2.53
N GLN A 51 11.20 -2.31 3.13
CA GLN A 51 11.25 -3.64 2.53
C GLN A 51 10.42 -3.72 1.23
N MET A 52 9.33 -2.98 1.15
CA MET A 52 8.53 -2.85 -0.07
C MET A 52 9.16 -1.92 -1.13
N GLY A 53 10.29 -1.28 -0.85
CA GLY A 53 10.97 -0.38 -1.77
C GLY A 53 10.42 1.04 -1.82
N PHE A 54 9.50 1.42 -0.93
CA PHE A 54 8.80 2.72 -0.96
C PHE A 54 9.62 3.89 -0.41
N LEU A 55 10.76 3.64 0.23
CA LEU A 55 11.60 4.70 0.83
C LEU A 55 12.89 4.98 0.04
N ASP A 56 13.18 4.20 -0.98
CA ASP A 56 14.38 4.31 -1.79
C ASP A 56 14.01 4.57 -3.27
N ARG A 57 14.97 4.99 -4.09
CA ARG A 57 14.78 5.07 -5.54
C ARG A 57 14.50 3.68 -6.10
N VAL A 58 13.53 3.57 -7.02
CA VAL A 58 13.28 2.29 -7.68
C VAL A 58 14.53 1.85 -8.44
N PRO A 59 15.07 0.66 -8.15
CA PRO A 59 16.29 0.18 -8.80
C PRO A 59 15.96 -0.41 -10.16
N PHE A 60 16.03 0.38 -11.23
CA PHE A 60 15.88 -0.08 -12.61
C PHE A 60 16.83 0.67 -13.56
N GLN A 61 16.85 0.36 -14.87
CA GLN A 61 17.96 0.68 -15.76
C GLN A 61 18.05 2.14 -16.20
N LEU A 62 16.99 2.95 -16.05
CA LEU A 62 17.07 4.37 -16.42
C LEU A 62 17.71 5.22 -15.32
N PRO A 63 18.49 6.24 -15.67
CA PRO A 63 19.08 7.18 -14.72
C PRO A 63 18.03 8.10 -14.07
N GLU A 64 16.90 8.39 -14.76
CA GLU A 64 15.82 9.25 -14.31
C GLU A 64 14.94 8.53 -13.26
N ARG A 65 15.48 8.45 -12.04
CA ARG A 65 14.82 7.80 -10.91
C ARG A 65 14.57 8.79 -9.79
N SER A 66 13.32 9.17 -9.61
CA SER A 66 12.93 10.06 -8.52
C SER A 66 13.07 9.37 -7.15
N ARG A 67 13.45 10.14 -6.14
CA ARG A 67 13.31 9.70 -4.75
C ARG A 67 11.87 9.89 -4.30
N PRO A 68 11.34 8.94 -3.52
CA PRO A 68 10.09 9.17 -2.79
C PRO A 68 10.23 10.38 -1.86
N LEU A 69 9.15 11.14 -1.73
CA LEU A 69 9.05 12.17 -0.69
C LEU A 69 8.42 11.51 0.53
N SER A 70 9.12 11.53 1.64
CA SER A 70 8.63 10.97 2.91
C SER A 70 9.12 11.83 4.07
N LEU A 71 8.43 11.72 5.19
CA LEU A 71 8.83 12.37 6.43
C LEU A 71 10.17 11.80 6.93
N LYS A 72 10.93 12.65 7.62
CA LYS A 72 12.16 12.21 8.30
C LYS A 72 11.80 11.31 9.48
N ALA A 73 12.62 10.27 9.71
CA ALA A 73 12.51 9.46 10.91
C ALA A 73 13.06 10.21 12.16
N PRO A 74 12.61 9.87 13.38
CA PRO A 74 11.54 8.88 13.69
C PRO A 74 10.15 9.43 13.36
N TRP A 75 9.23 8.55 12.95
CA TRP A 75 7.84 8.92 12.74
C TRP A 75 7.08 8.91 14.06
N GLY A 76 6.48 10.03 14.40
CA GLY A 76 5.55 10.15 15.52
C GLY A 76 4.24 9.41 15.26
N GLU A 77 3.36 9.39 16.26
CA GLU A 77 2.05 8.73 16.14
C GLU A 77 1.21 9.38 15.03
N ALA A 78 1.15 10.71 14.97
CA ALA A 78 0.42 11.43 13.94
C ALA A 78 0.96 11.14 12.52
N ASP A 79 2.28 11.06 12.36
CA ASP A 79 2.91 10.71 11.08
C ASP A 79 2.55 9.30 10.67
N THR A 80 2.66 8.34 11.60
CA THR A 80 2.34 6.93 11.41
C THR A 80 0.89 6.76 10.96
N MET A 81 -0.04 7.40 11.65
CA MET A 81 -1.46 7.38 11.31
C MET A 81 -1.72 8.00 9.94
N THR A 82 -1.09 9.15 9.64
CA THR A 82 -1.27 9.89 8.38
C THR A 82 -0.73 9.11 7.18
N ILE A 83 0.43 8.49 7.31
CA ILE A 83 1.01 7.60 6.30
C ILE A 83 0.13 6.35 6.10
N GLY A 84 -0.49 5.85 7.17
CA GLY A 84 -1.35 4.68 7.13
C GLY A 84 -2.49 4.77 6.12
N PHE A 85 -3.12 5.92 5.98
CA PHE A 85 -4.19 6.14 4.99
C PHE A 85 -3.72 6.85 3.70
N GLY A 86 -2.38 6.92 3.47
CA GLY A 86 -1.82 7.31 2.18
C GLY A 86 -1.48 8.79 2.03
N HIS A 87 -1.36 9.55 3.14
CA HIS A 87 -0.88 10.94 3.13
C HIS A 87 0.55 11.06 3.65
N ALA A 88 1.12 12.25 3.58
CA ALA A 88 2.47 12.58 4.04
C ALA A 88 3.62 11.78 3.37
N MET A 89 3.32 11.08 2.28
CA MET A 89 4.30 10.38 1.47
C MET A 89 3.91 10.47 -0.01
N ALA A 90 4.88 10.71 -0.89
CA ALA A 90 4.67 10.67 -2.34
C ALA A 90 5.65 9.68 -2.97
N VAL A 91 5.13 8.82 -3.82
CA VAL A 91 5.88 7.77 -4.52
C VAL A 91 5.60 7.83 -6.01
N THR A 92 6.48 7.29 -6.83
CA THR A 92 6.22 7.19 -8.26
C THR A 92 5.24 6.05 -8.58
N PRO A 93 4.55 6.09 -9.74
CA PRO A 93 3.72 4.97 -10.19
C PRO A 93 4.46 3.63 -10.22
N LEU A 94 5.77 3.65 -10.51
CA LEU A 94 6.59 2.45 -10.55
C LEU A 94 6.82 1.84 -9.15
N HIS A 95 6.94 2.67 -8.10
CA HIS A 95 6.94 2.17 -6.71
C HIS A 95 5.63 1.44 -6.40
N LEU A 96 4.52 2.07 -6.76
CA LEU A 96 3.19 1.50 -6.50
C LEU A 96 2.99 0.19 -7.27
N ALA A 97 3.35 0.15 -8.55
CA ALA A 97 3.29 -1.05 -9.37
C ALA A 97 4.14 -2.20 -8.79
N SER A 98 5.37 -1.89 -8.34
CA SER A 98 6.25 -2.88 -7.69
C SER A 98 5.68 -3.39 -6.37
N GLY A 99 5.04 -2.52 -5.59
CA GLY A 99 4.34 -2.87 -4.36
C GLY A 99 3.17 -3.82 -4.63
N TYR A 100 2.31 -3.51 -5.58
CA TYR A 100 1.21 -4.39 -6.00
C TYR A 100 1.72 -5.70 -6.58
N ALA A 101 2.76 -5.69 -7.41
CA ALA A 101 3.39 -6.92 -7.91
C ALA A 101 3.86 -7.82 -6.74
N THR A 102 4.44 -7.23 -5.68
CA THR A 102 4.83 -7.97 -4.48
C THR A 102 3.62 -8.57 -3.76
N LEU A 103 2.51 -7.85 -3.69
CA LEU A 103 1.27 -8.37 -3.10
C LEU A 103 0.71 -9.56 -3.89
N TYR A 104 0.78 -9.51 -5.22
CA TYR A 104 0.15 -10.51 -6.09
C TYR A 104 1.03 -11.73 -6.38
N ASN A 105 2.35 -11.66 -6.20
CA ASN A 105 3.29 -12.75 -6.49
C ASN A 105 3.69 -13.58 -5.27
N GLY A 106 2.90 -13.60 -4.22
CA GLY A 106 3.18 -14.38 -3.01
C GLY A 106 4.07 -13.67 -1.98
N GLY A 107 4.22 -12.35 -2.06
CA GLY A 107 4.97 -11.57 -1.07
C GLY A 107 6.48 -11.46 -1.35
N VAL A 108 6.89 -11.63 -2.59
CA VAL A 108 8.29 -11.54 -3.02
C VAL A 108 8.52 -10.24 -3.80
N TYR A 109 9.28 -9.31 -3.22
CA TYR A 109 9.70 -8.09 -3.92
C TYR A 109 10.73 -8.45 -5.00
N ARG A 110 10.45 -8.05 -6.23
CA ARG A 110 11.37 -8.15 -7.38
C ARG A 110 11.66 -6.76 -7.91
N LYS A 111 12.92 -6.52 -8.26
CA LYS A 111 13.32 -5.27 -8.92
C LYS A 111 12.65 -5.18 -10.28
N PRO A 112 11.97 -4.08 -10.62
CA PRO A 112 11.46 -3.88 -11.96
C PRO A 112 12.62 -3.79 -12.96
N THR A 113 12.37 -4.19 -14.20
CA THR A 113 13.36 -4.17 -15.28
C THR A 113 12.71 -3.82 -16.61
N LEU A 114 13.44 -3.12 -17.46
CA LEU A 114 13.08 -2.86 -18.85
C LEU A 114 13.70 -3.92 -19.80
N VAL A 115 14.60 -4.74 -19.27
CA VAL A 115 15.22 -5.82 -20.05
C VAL A 115 14.26 -7.01 -20.07
N LYS A 116 14.08 -7.57 -21.27
CA LYS A 116 13.29 -8.79 -21.43
C LYS A 116 13.88 -9.91 -20.59
N VAL A 117 13.04 -10.52 -19.77
CA VAL A 117 13.42 -11.70 -18.97
C VAL A 117 13.24 -12.94 -19.84
N ASP A 118 14.33 -13.67 -20.08
CA ASP A 118 14.38 -14.93 -20.82
C ASP A 118 15.51 -15.82 -20.28
N ALA A 119 15.80 -16.94 -20.96
CA ALA A 119 16.86 -17.86 -20.53
C ALA A 119 18.26 -17.22 -20.54
N ARG A 120 18.52 -16.21 -21.39
CA ARG A 120 19.81 -15.47 -21.47
C ARG A 120 19.88 -14.36 -20.43
N HIS A 121 18.73 -13.80 -20.05
CA HIS A 121 18.60 -12.71 -19.10
C HIS A 121 17.60 -13.11 -18.03
N PRO A 122 17.97 -14.01 -17.09
CA PRO A 122 17.06 -14.47 -16.05
C PRO A 122 16.69 -13.34 -15.10
N ALA A 123 15.48 -13.41 -14.57
CA ALA A 123 15.03 -12.45 -13.57
C ALA A 123 15.97 -12.45 -12.35
N ALA A 124 16.30 -11.26 -11.86
CA ALA A 124 17.06 -11.15 -10.62
C ALA A 124 16.30 -11.84 -9.46
N PRO A 125 17.04 -12.46 -8.52
CA PRO A 125 16.42 -13.09 -7.35
C PRO A 125 15.53 -12.08 -6.62
N GLY A 126 14.34 -12.55 -6.21
CA GLY A 126 13.44 -11.76 -5.40
C GLY A 126 13.76 -11.87 -3.92
N ARG A 127 13.30 -10.89 -3.14
CA ARG A 127 13.41 -10.89 -1.69
C ARG A 127 12.03 -11.06 -1.07
N ARG A 128 11.85 -12.07 -0.21
CA ARG A 128 10.59 -12.24 0.52
C ARG A 128 10.39 -11.11 1.51
N VAL A 129 9.22 -10.46 1.43
CA VAL A 129 8.81 -9.38 2.33
C VAL A 129 7.78 -9.87 3.34
N PHE A 130 6.85 -10.72 2.91
CA PHE A 130 5.84 -11.35 3.76
C PHE A 130 5.44 -12.73 3.20
N SER A 131 4.66 -13.48 3.97
CA SER A 131 4.28 -14.85 3.63
C SER A 131 3.28 -14.91 2.45
N GLU A 132 3.21 -16.06 1.79
CA GLU A 132 2.21 -16.34 0.77
C GLU A 132 0.79 -16.28 1.34
N GLU A 133 0.60 -16.71 2.58
CA GLU A 133 -0.68 -16.62 3.28
C GLU A 133 -1.12 -15.16 3.43
N THR A 134 -0.21 -14.25 3.81
CA THR A 134 -0.50 -12.82 3.89
C THR A 134 -0.84 -12.25 2.51
N SER A 135 -0.10 -12.64 1.47
CA SER A 135 -0.39 -12.27 0.09
C SER A 135 -1.81 -12.72 -0.32
N TYR A 136 -2.18 -13.96 -0.03
CA TYR A 136 -3.50 -14.49 -0.31
C TYR A 136 -4.61 -13.71 0.41
N LYS A 137 -4.46 -13.46 1.72
CA LYS A 137 -5.40 -12.67 2.52
C LYS A 137 -5.57 -11.25 1.95
N MET A 138 -4.47 -10.59 1.61
CA MET A 138 -4.51 -9.24 1.02
C MET A 138 -5.17 -9.23 -0.36
N ARG A 139 -4.90 -10.20 -1.23
CA ARG A 139 -5.59 -10.32 -2.53
C ARG A 139 -7.10 -10.50 -2.36
N SER A 140 -7.52 -11.29 -1.37
CA SER A 140 -8.93 -11.49 -1.04
C SER A 140 -9.59 -10.21 -0.57
N LEU A 141 -8.93 -9.42 0.28
CA LEU A 141 -9.40 -8.11 0.71
C LEU A 141 -9.49 -7.12 -0.46
N LEU A 142 -8.47 -7.06 -1.32
CA LEU A 142 -8.48 -6.22 -2.51
C LEU A 142 -9.58 -6.61 -3.51
N ARG A 143 -9.87 -7.91 -3.64
CA ARG A 143 -11.02 -8.38 -4.44
C ARG A 143 -12.34 -7.94 -3.81
N LEU A 144 -12.46 -7.97 -2.49
CA LEU A 144 -13.66 -7.53 -1.79
C LEU A 144 -13.94 -6.03 -2.02
N VAL A 145 -12.91 -5.20 -2.07
CA VAL A 145 -13.05 -3.77 -2.41
C VAL A 145 -13.72 -3.59 -3.78
N VAL A 146 -13.35 -4.41 -4.75
CA VAL A 146 -13.92 -4.35 -6.11
C VAL A 146 -15.32 -4.96 -6.18
N THR A 147 -15.58 -6.06 -5.49
CA THR A 147 -16.89 -6.73 -5.57
C THR A 147 -17.97 -6.10 -4.71
N LYS A 148 -17.62 -5.55 -3.54
CA LYS A 148 -18.60 -5.07 -2.55
C LYS A 148 -18.33 -3.62 -2.06
N GLY A 149 -17.13 -3.09 -2.29
CA GLY A 149 -16.72 -1.80 -1.75
C GLY A 149 -16.68 -0.66 -2.77
N THR A 150 -15.80 0.30 -2.50
CA THR A 150 -15.63 1.54 -3.28
C THR A 150 -15.03 1.32 -4.67
N GLY A 151 -14.49 0.14 -4.96
CA GLY A 151 -13.82 -0.18 -6.24
C GLY A 151 -14.70 -0.83 -7.30
N LYS A 152 -16.02 -0.88 -7.15
CA LYS A 152 -16.96 -1.61 -8.06
C LYS A 152 -16.80 -1.27 -9.54
N LYS A 153 -16.46 -0.02 -9.86
CA LYS A 153 -16.27 0.42 -11.26
C LYS A 153 -15.05 -0.20 -11.96
N ALA A 154 -14.13 -0.82 -11.19
CA ALA A 154 -12.95 -1.48 -11.73
C ALA A 154 -13.19 -2.95 -12.08
N ASP A 155 -14.36 -3.50 -11.79
CA ASP A 155 -14.66 -4.90 -12.10
C ASP A 155 -14.77 -5.10 -13.61
N ALA A 156 -14.12 -6.14 -14.12
CA ALA A 156 -14.07 -6.43 -15.55
C ALA A 156 -14.51 -7.89 -15.79
N PRO A 157 -15.52 -8.13 -16.64
CA PRO A 157 -15.95 -9.50 -16.99
C PRO A 157 -14.80 -10.36 -17.51
N GLY A 158 -14.72 -11.58 -17.05
CA GLY A 158 -13.65 -12.53 -17.42
C GLY A 158 -12.35 -12.38 -16.62
N TYR A 159 -12.21 -11.37 -15.76
CA TYR A 159 -11.02 -11.14 -14.93
C TYR A 159 -11.36 -11.10 -13.43
N ARG A 160 -10.42 -11.56 -12.61
CA ARG A 160 -10.51 -11.42 -11.15
C ARG A 160 -9.74 -10.17 -10.69
N VAL A 161 -10.33 -9.01 -10.94
CA VAL A 161 -9.74 -7.72 -10.57
C VAL A 161 -9.81 -7.51 -9.07
N GLY A 162 -8.72 -7.09 -8.48
CA GLY A 162 -8.64 -6.59 -7.09
C GLY A 162 -7.85 -5.30 -7.05
N GLY A 163 -8.24 -4.39 -6.19
CA GLY A 163 -7.61 -3.08 -6.10
C GLY A 163 -8.09 -2.28 -4.91
N LYS A 164 -7.57 -1.06 -4.77
CA LYS A 164 -7.93 -0.11 -3.73
C LYS A 164 -8.25 1.24 -4.35
N ALA A 165 -9.40 1.80 -4.03
CA ALA A 165 -9.72 3.16 -4.39
C ALA A 165 -8.79 4.14 -3.65
N GLY A 166 -8.33 5.18 -4.35
CA GLY A 166 -7.58 6.29 -3.79
C GLY A 166 -8.29 7.60 -4.05
N THR A 167 -8.21 8.54 -3.10
CA THR A 167 -8.65 9.92 -3.28
C THR A 167 -7.43 10.81 -3.12
N GLY A 168 -7.03 11.48 -4.20
CA GLY A 168 -5.99 12.51 -4.14
C GLY A 168 -6.53 13.78 -3.50
N GLY A 169 -5.77 14.41 -2.62
CA GLY A 169 -6.04 15.79 -2.22
C GLY A 169 -5.83 16.76 -3.39
N LYS A 170 -6.66 17.80 -3.47
CA LYS A 170 -6.41 18.95 -4.35
C LYS A 170 -5.34 19.84 -3.74
#